data_c26f30a584a36b4281c09fe4ca20501a
#
_entry.id   c26f30a584a36b4281c09fe4ca20501a
#
_cell.length_a   1.000
_cell.length_b   1.000
_cell.length_c   1.000
_cell.angle_alpha   90.00
_cell.angle_beta   90.00
_cell.angle_gamma   90.00
#
_symmetry.space_group_name_H-M   'P 1'
#
loop_
_entity.id
_entity.type
_entity.pdbx_description
1 polymer ?
#
loop_
_entity_poly.entity_id
_entity_poly.type
_entity_poly.pdbx_seq_one_letter_code
_entity_poly.pdbx_strand_id
1 'polypeptide(L)' 'MPTFISDHEARKLADIEARERAAWASYNESLRELRGRDYEDAEDRSWDRLQNTLRQLQDERQLVARA' A
#
# COMPACT_ATOMS: atom_id res chain seq x y z
N MET A 1 26.37 -12.36 -9.58
CA MET A 1 25.77 -13.32 -8.63
C MET A 1 24.29 -13.00 -8.46
N PRO A 2 23.40 -13.95 -8.68
CA PRO A 2 21.99 -13.70 -8.41
C PRO A 2 21.80 -13.48 -6.91
N THR A 3 21.02 -12.47 -6.58
CA THR A 3 20.66 -12.22 -5.19
C THR A 3 19.74 -13.35 -4.73
N PHE A 4 20.15 -14.05 -3.70
CA PHE A 4 19.37 -15.15 -3.17
C PHE A 4 18.36 -14.61 -2.18
N ILE A 5 17.08 -14.67 -2.53
CA ILE A 5 16.00 -14.29 -1.62
C ILE A 5 15.42 -15.58 -1.05
N SER A 6 15.38 -15.70 0.28
CA SER A 6 14.81 -16.87 0.94
C SER A 6 13.30 -16.93 0.69
N ASP A 7 12.69 -18.11 0.80
CA ASP A 7 11.25 -18.28 0.66
C ASP A 7 10.49 -17.40 1.65
N HIS A 8 11.04 -17.23 2.86
CA HIS A 8 10.43 -16.38 3.87
C HIS A 8 10.41 -14.91 3.45
N GLU A 9 11.52 -14.42 2.90
CA GLU A 9 11.62 -13.05 2.41
C GLU A 9 10.72 -12.85 1.20
N ALA A 10 10.68 -13.81 0.29
CA ALA A 10 9.82 -13.74 -0.88
C ALA A 10 8.34 -13.66 -0.48
N ARG A 11 7.92 -14.41 0.55
CA ARG A 11 6.56 -14.34 1.06
C ARG A 11 6.24 -13.00 1.67
N LYS A 12 7.18 -12.42 2.42
CA LYS A 12 7.00 -11.11 3.00
C LYS A 12 6.84 -10.04 1.94
N LEU A 13 7.67 -10.08 0.90
CA LEU A 13 7.56 -9.14 -0.22
C LEU A 13 6.24 -9.29 -0.95
N ALA A 14 5.81 -10.53 -1.20
CA ALA A 14 4.53 -10.79 -1.84
C ALA A 14 3.36 -10.29 -1.00
N ASP A 15 3.43 -10.43 0.32
CA ASP A 15 2.43 -9.91 1.24
C ASP A 15 2.37 -8.39 1.18
N ILE A 16 3.53 -7.73 1.19
CA ILE A 16 3.61 -6.27 1.09
C ILE A 16 2.99 -5.81 -0.23
N GLU A 17 3.30 -6.47 -1.34
CA GLU A 17 2.73 -6.13 -2.64
C GLU A 17 1.21 -6.30 -2.67
N ALA A 18 0.71 -7.37 -2.06
CA ALA A 18 -0.73 -7.60 -1.97
C ALA A 18 -1.41 -6.51 -1.14
N ARG A 19 -0.77 -6.08 -0.06
CA ARG A 19 -1.29 -5.01 0.80
C ARG A 19 -1.26 -3.66 0.08
N GLU A 20 -0.26 -3.42 -0.76
CA GLU A 20 -0.22 -2.21 -1.59
C GLU A 20 -1.40 -2.18 -2.56
N ARG A 21 -1.65 -3.30 -3.25
CA ARG A 21 -2.80 -3.39 -4.16
C ARG A 21 -4.12 -3.19 -3.42
N ALA A 22 -4.23 -3.76 -2.23
CA ALA A 22 -5.42 -3.62 -1.39
C ALA A 22 -5.61 -2.17 -0.95
N ALA A 23 -4.52 -1.46 -0.62
CA ALA A 23 -4.58 -0.06 -0.23
C ALA A 23 -5.09 0.82 -1.38
N TRP A 24 -4.59 0.61 -2.59
CA TRP A 24 -5.06 1.33 -3.78
C TRP A 24 -6.52 0.99 -4.10
N ALA A 25 -6.90 -0.28 -3.99
CA ALA A 25 -8.27 -0.70 -4.21
C ALA A 25 -9.22 -0.05 -3.20
N SER A 26 -8.80 0.02 -1.94
CA SER A 26 -9.59 0.66 -0.89
C SER A 26 -9.76 2.15 -1.16
N TYR A 27 -8.69 2.83 -1.61
CA TYR A 27 -8.74 4.22 -1.99
C TYR A 27 -9.75 4.44 -3.12
N ASN A 28 -9.65 3.67 -4.19
CA ASN A 28 -10.57 3.77 -5.32
C ASN A 28 -12.02 3.47 -4.91
N GLU A 29 -12.23 2.45 -4.09
CA GLU A 29 -13.55 2.05 -3.62
C GLU A 29 -14.21 3.13 -2.77
N SER A 30 -13.42 3.81 -1.94
CA SER A 30 -13.95 4.86 -1.06
C SER A 30 -14.45 6.07 -1.83
N LEU A 31 -14.05 6.22 -3.10
CA LEU A 31 -14.42 7.37 -3.93
C LEU A 31 -15.44 7.04 -5.01
N ARG A 32 -15.77 5.77 -5.15
CA ARG A 32 -16.46 5.24 -6.33
C ARG A 32 -17.81 5.89 -6.64
N GLU A 33 -18.59 6.20 -5.62
CA GLU A 33 -19.95 6.72 -5.79
C GLU A 33 -20.09 8.16 -5.33
N LEU A 34 -18.98 8.81 -4.98
CA LEU A 34 -19.01 10.16 -4.46
C LEU A 34 -18.84 11.19 -5.57
N ARG A 35 -19.45 12.36 -5.38
CA ARG A 35 -19.39 13.46 -6.34
C ARG A 35 -19.35 14.80 -5.61
N GLY A 36 -18.81 15.81 -6.29
CA GLY A 36 -18.78 17.17 -5.79
C GLY A 36 -17.96 17.32 -4.53
N ARG A 37 -18.52 18.05 -3.56
CA ARG A 37 -17.82 18.32 -2.29
C ARG A 37 -17.57 17.05 -1.48
N ASP A 38 -18.53 16.11 -1.52
CA ASP A 38 -18.37 14.83 -0.81
C ASP A 38 -17.16 14.07 -1.35
N TYR A 39 -16.96 14.11 -2.66
CA TYR A 39 -15.81 13.50 -3.29
C TYR A 39 -14.51 14.17 -2.82
N GLU A 40 -14.45 15.50 -2.84
CA GLU A 40 -13.27 16.25 -2.44
C GLU A 40 -12.89 15.97 -1.00
N ASP A 41 -13.86 16.01 -0.09
CA ASP A 41 -13.62 15.76 1.34
C ASP A 41 -13.15 14.33 1.58
N ALA A 42 -13.79 13.37 0.92
CA ALA A 42 -13.43 11.96 1.05
C ALA A 42 -12.07 11.67 0.40
N GLU A 43 -11.75 12.32 -0.72
CA GLU A 43 -10.47 12.17 -1.39
C GLU A 43 -9.33 12.60 -0.49
N ASP A 44 -9.43 13.76 0.15
CA ASP A 44 -8.38 14.24 1.05
C ASP A 44 -8.10 13.23 2.16
N ARG A 45 -9.15 12.73 2.81
CA ARG A 45 -8.99 11.76 3.90
C ARG A 45 -8.49 10.42 3.41
N SER A 46 -9.03 9.96 2.28
CA SER A 46 -8.64 8.66 1.71
C SER A 46 -7.21 8.71 1.18
N TRP A 47 -6.81 9.84 0.60
CA TRP A 47 -5.45 10.05 0.11
C TRP A 47 -4.45 10.01 1.28
N ASP A 48 -4.73 10.72 2.37
CA ASP A 48 -3.87 10.72 3.54
C ASP A 48 -3.71 9.31 4.10
N ARG A 49 -4.81 8.57 4.18
CA ARG A 49 -4.79 7.18 4.66
C ARG A 49 -3.95 6.30 3.74
N LEU A 50 -4.13 6.46 2.43
CA LEU A 50 -3.35 5.72 1.43
C LEU A 50 -1.87 6.03 1.58
N GLN A 51 -1.50 7.30 1.67
CA GLN A 51 -0.09 7.71 1.79
C GLN A 51 0.54 7.16 3.07
N ASN A 52 -0.19 7.19 4.18
CA ASN A 52 0.30 6.62 5.43
C ASN A 52 0.53 5.11 5.32
N THR A 53 -0.41 4.40 4.68
CA THR A 53 -0.29 2.96 4.47
C THR A 53 0.89 2.64 3.56
N LEU A 54 1.03 3.36 2.45
CA LEU A 54 2.14 3.14 1.50
C LEU A 54 3.50 3.41 2.16
N ARG A 55 3.58 4.43 3.00
CA ARG A 55 4.81 4.75 3.73
C ARG A 55 5.17 3.64 4.69
N GLN A 56 4.18 3.13 5.41
CA GLN A 56 4.38 2.01 6.33
C GLN A 56 4.86 0.76 5.59
N LEU A 57 4.26 0.47 4.43
CA LEU A 57 4.66 -0.67 3.61
C LEU A 57 6.07 -0.49 3.04
N GLN A 58 6.43 0.73 2.69
CA GLN A 58 7.79 1.05 2.23
C GLN A 58 8.80 0.76 3.33
N ASP A 59 8.50 1.14 4.57
CA ASP A 59 9.37 0.87 5.72
C ASP A 59 9.52 -0.65 5.94
N GLU A 60 8.42 -1.39 5.85
CA GLU A 60 8.46 -2.86 5.97
C GLU A 60 9.32 -3.48 4.87
N ARG A 61 9.19 -2.97 3.64
CA ARG A 61 9.97 -3.45 2.50
C ARG A 61 11.47 -3.24 2.74
N GLN A 62 11.85 -2.09 3.28
CA GLN A 62 13.24 -1.80 3.60
C GLN A 62 13.79 -2.73 4.67
N LEU A 63 12.98 -3.08 5.67
CA LEU A 63 13.38 -4.03 6.70
C LEU A 63 13.65 -5.42 6.12
N VAL A 64 12.83 -5.86 5.18
CA VAL A 64 13.06 -7.13 4.50
C VAL A 64 14.35 -7.08 3.69
N ALA A 65 14.59 -5.98 2.99
CA ALA A 65 15.78 -5.82 2.15
C ALA A 65 17.09 -5.80 2.96
N ARG A 66 17.02 -5.40 4.23
CA ARG A 66 18.19 -5.34 5.11
C ARG A 66 18.52 -6.66 5.80
N ALA A 67 17.60 -7.59 5.77
CA ALA A 67 17.74 -8.86 6.49
C ALA A 67 18.76 -9.80 5.85
#